data_35d8f66cc991624a7daee150367847ec
#
_entry.id   35d8f66cc991624a7daee150367847ec
#
_cell.length_a   1.000
_cell.length_b   1.000
_cell.length_c   1.000
_cell.angle_alpha   90.00
_cell.angle_beta   90.00
_cell.angle_gamma   90.00
#
_symmetry.space_group_name_H-M   'P 1'
#
loop_
_entity.id
_entity.type
_entity.pdbx_description
1 polymer ?
#
loop_
_entity_poly.entity_id
_entity_poly.type
_entity_poly.pdbx_seq_one_letter_code
_entity_poly.pdbx_strand_id
1 'polypeptide(L)'
;MRKAAALLSILALPMLLSACGLRPVYSNGARGGAAQSLAAVQVEPVEGKAGWLLGNAIKDRLAAMGSASPRYSLRIKLDDHIEGLGVRADDSVTRERRTLRARFQLVDMSNDQTLVDETASWDAGIDVASSEYATVAAENTALERLTQIVADRILSRVAVATRQ
;
A
#
# COMPACT_ATOMS: atom_id res chain seq x y z
N MET A 1 -29.53 -46.74 -12.04
CA MET A 1 -29.37 -46.12 -10.70
C MET A 1 -27.95 -45.60 -10.48
N ARG A 2 -26.87 -46.31 -10.83
CA ARG A 2 -25.47 -45.87 -10.61
C ARG A 2 -25.06 -44.61 -11.42
N LYS A 3 -25.61 -44.37 -12.62
CA LYS A 3 -25.30 -43.19 -13.47
C LYS A 3 -25.99 -41.92 -12.99
N ALA A 4 -27.15 -42.01 -12.33
CA ALA A 4 -27.85 -40.86 -11.74
C ALA A 4 -27.16 -40.35 -10.47
N ALA A 5 -26.58 -41.23 -9.65
CA ALA A 5 -25.81 -40.86 -8.47
C ALA A 5 -24.52 -40.13 -8.82
N ALA A 6 -23.82 -40.53 -9.91
CA ALA A 6 -22.61 -39.88 -10.38
C ALA A 6 -22.88 -38.44 -10.92
N LEU A 7 -24.01 -38.25 -11.62
CA LEU A 7 -24.41 -36.89 -12.07
C LEU A 7 -24.78 -35.97 -10.94
N LEU A 8 -25.42 -36.48 -9.88
CA LEU A 8 -25.76 -35.70 -8.70
C LEU A 8 -24.51 -35.26 -7.91
N SER A 9 -23.47 -36.11 -7.84
CA SER A 9 -22.20 -35.79 -7.18
C SER A 9 -21.40 -34.68 -7.91
N ILE A 10 -21.45 -34.65 -9.25
CA ILE A 10 -20.76 -33.63 -10.05
C ILE A 10 -21.43 -32.25 -9.93
N LEU A 11 -22.76 -32.24 -9.72
CA LEU A 11 -23.52 -30.98 -9.56
C LEU A 11 -23.39 -30.38 -8.14
N ALA A 12 -23.08 -31.20 -7.13
CA ALA A 12 -22.92 -30.76 -5.75
C ALA A 12 -21.54 -30.13 -5.46
N LEU A 13 -20.51 -30.44 -6.25
CA LEU A 13 -19.14 -29.98 -6.05
C LEU A 13 -18.96 -28.44 -6.15
N PRO A 14 -19.57 -27.71 -7.11
CA PRO A 14 -19.46 -26.26 -7.18
C PRO A 14 -20.17 -25.51 -6.04
N MET A 15 -21.16 -26.11 -5.38
CA MET A 15 -21.82 -25.48 -4.23
C MET A 15 -20.94 -25.41 -2.97
N LEU A 16 -19.98 -26.31 -2.82
CA LEU A 16 -19.05 -26.31 -1.68
C LEU A 16 -17.94 -25.25 -1.80
N LEU A 17 -17.65 -24.77 -3.01
CA LEU A 17 -16.64 -23.72 -3.22
C LEU A 17 -17.16 -22.30 -2.90
N SER A 18 -18.47 -22.08 -2.83
CA SER A 18 -19.06 -20.78 -2.48
C SER A 18 -19.07 -20.52 -0.96
N ALA A 19 -18.71 -21.48 -0.12
CA ALA A 19 -18.71 -21.36 1.34
C ALA A 19 -17.48 -20.60 1.89
N CYS A 20 -16.44 -20.34 1.09
CA CYS A 20 -15.37 -19.42 1.46
C CYS A 20 -15.91 -17.99 1.33
N GLY A 21 -16.44 -17.44 2.40
CA GLY A 21 -16.99 -16.07 2.48
C GLY A 21 -15.96 -14.94 2.29
N LEU A 22 -14.92 -15.15 1.48
CA LEU A 22 -13.94 -14.15 1.07
C LEU A 22 -14.62 -13.15 0.13
N ARG A 23 -15.07 -12.02 0.68
CA ARG A 23 -15.52 -10.89 -0.13
C ARG A 23 -14.30 -10.04 -0.50
N PRO A 24 -14.01 -9.82 -1.79
CA PRO A 24 -12.97 -8.87 -2.19
C PRO A 24 -13.20 -7.50 -1.55
N VAL A 25 -12.13 -6.86 -1.09
CA VAL A 25 -12.20 -5.54 -0.42
C VAL A 25 -12.91 -4.50 -1.29
N TYR A 26 -12.83 -4.64 -2.60
CA TYR A 26 -13.39 -3.73 -3.60
C TYR A 26 -14.56 -4.35 -4.40
N SER A 27 -15.31 -5.29 -3.84
CA SER A 27 -16.34 -6.06 -4.56
C SER A 27 -17.44 -5.22 -5.22
N ASN A 28 -17.66 -3.96 -4.77
CA ASN A 28 -18.66 -3.04 -5.34
C ASN A 28 -18.01 -1.80 -6.01
N GLY A 29 -16.72 -1.83 -6.35
CA GLY A 29 -16.01 -0.71 -6.98
C GLY A 29 -16.10 0.57 -6.12
N ALA A 30 -16.18 1.73 -6.77
CA ALA A 30 -16.26 3.04 -6.12
C ALA A 30 -17.55 3.28 -5.29
N ARG A 31 -18.56 2.42 -5.39
CA ARG A 31 -19.83 2.50 -4.62
C ARG A 31 -19.84 1.58 -3.40
N GLY A 32 -18.82 0.79 -3.16
CA GLY A 32 -18.71 -0.08 -1.98
C GLY A 32 -18.47 0.71 -0.70
N GLY A 33 -18.93 0.20 0.46
CA GLY A 33 -18.73 0.86 1.76
C GLY A 33 -17.27 1.19 2.06
N ALA A 34 -16.33 0.33 1.65
CA ALA A 34 -14.90 0.59 1.78
C ALA A 34 -14.42 1.79 0.93
N ALA A 35 -14.95 1.96 -0.28
CA ALA A 35 -14.61 3.10 -1.12
C ALA A 35 -15.15 4.40 -0.52
N GLN A 36 -16.37 4.40 0.00
CA GLN A 36 -16.96 5.56 0.68
C GLN A 36 -16.19 5.95 1.95
N SER A 37 -15.76 4.98 2.75
CA SER A 37 -14.94 5.23 3.93
C SER A 37 -13.56 5.78 3.55
N LEU A 38 -12.92 5.24 2.49
CA LEU A 38 -11.66 5.75 1.98
C LEU A 38 -11.79 7.17 1.41
N ALA A 39 -12.90 7.50 0.74
CA ALA A 39 -13.17 8.86 0.25
C ALA A 39 -13.26 9.90 1.38
N ALA A 40 -13.53 9.47 2.63
CA ALA A 40 -13.58 10.33 3.81
C ALA A 40 -12.23 10.43 4.55
N VAL A 41 -11.14 9.88 4.00
CA VAL A 41 -9.80 9.97 4.59
C VAL A 41 -9.09 11.22 4.10
N GLN A 42 -8.63 12.05 5.04
CA GLN A 42 -7.75 13.18 4.79
C GLN A 42 -6.31 12.81 5.14
N VAL A 43 -5.38 13.07 4.21
CA VAL A 43 -3.94 12.83 4.43
C VAL A 43 -3.29 14.09 4.94
N GLU A 44 -2.67 14.01 6.13
CA GLU A 44 -1.87 15.11 6.66
C GLU A 44 -0.60 15.32 5.82
N PRO A 45 -0.06 16.55 5.75
CA PRO A 45 1.20 16.82 5.06
C PRO A 45 2.33 15.95 5.61
N VAL A 46 3.12 15.36 4.71
CA VAL A 46 4.31 14.58 5.05
C VAL A 46 5.54 15.32 4.54
N GLU A 47 6.54 15.50 5.38
CA GLU A 47 7.72 16.29 5.07
C GLU A 47 8.66 15.61 4.09
N GLY A 48 9.45 16.43 3.35
CA GLY A 48 10.50 15.99 2.45
C GLY A 48 9.99 15.45 1.10
N LYS A 49 10.95 15.16 0.20
CA LYS A 49 10.66 14.66 -1.17
C LYS A 49 9.88 13.33 -1.13
N ALA A 50 10.35 12.39 -0.32
CA ALA A 50 9.69 11.08 -0.18
C ALA A 50 8.26 11.24 0.37
N GLY A 51 8.06 12.17 1.33
CA GLY A 51 6.76 12.48 1.89
C GLY A 51 5.81 13.11 0.89
N TRP A 52 6.30 14.04 0.07
CA TRP A 52 5.52 14.64 -1.01
C TRP A 52 5.06 13.59 -2.04
N LEU A 53 5.99 12.72 -2.50
CA LEU A 53 5.67 11.64 -3.44
C LEU A 53 4.65 10.66 -2.86
N LEU A 54 4.85 10.19 -1.64
CA LEU A 54 3.94 9.26 -0.97
C LEU A 54 2.57 9.89 -0.74
N GLY A 55 2.54 11.14 -0.23
CA GLY A 55 1.31 11.87 0.03
C GLY A 55 0.47 12.06 -1.24
N ASN A 56 1.10 12.40 -2.37
CA ASN A 56 0.40 12.51 -3.66
C ASN A 56 -0.08 11.13 -4.14
N ALA A 57 0.77 10.10 -4.08
CA ALA A 57 0.38 8.75 -4.47
C ALA A 57 -0.86 8.24 -3.70
N ILE A 58 -0.98 8.57 -2.40
CA ILE A 58 -2.15 8.23 -1.59
C ILE A 58 -3.35 9.09 -1.99
N LYS A 59 -3.19 10.42 -2.12
CA LYS A 59 -4.27 11.34 -2.48
C LYS A 59 -4.88 11.01 -3.83
N ASP A 60 -4.08 10.67 -4.84
CA ASP A 60 -4.55 10.28 -6.17
C ASP A 60 -5.45 9.05 -6.10
N ARG A 61 -5.07 8.05 -5.29
CA ARG A 61 -5.88 6.84 -5.09
C ARG A 61 -7.18 7.11 -4.34
N LEU A 62 -7.13 7.95 -3.31
CA LEU A 62 -8.32 8.37 -2.57
C LEU A 62 -9.28 9.16 -3.46
N ALA A 63 -8.77 10.07 -4.29
CA ALA A 63 -9.58 10.84 -5.24
C ALA A 63 -10.31 9.95 -6.25
N ALA A 64 -9.70 8.83 -6.66
CA ALA A 64 -10.34 7.84 -7.53
C ALA A 64 -11.52 7.10 -6.87
N MET A 65 -11.60 7.11 -5.53
CA MET A 65 -12.73 6.52 -4.78
C MET A 65 -13.92 7.47 -4.64
N GLY A 66 -13.77 8.74 -5.03
CA GLY A 66 -14.78 9.78 -4.90
C GLY A 66 -14.38 10.84 -3.88
N SER A 67 -15.35 11.70 -3.52
CA SER A 67 -15.17 12.73 -2.48
C SER A 67 -16.24 12.60 -1.41
N ALA A 68 -15.83 12.70 -0.16
CA ALA A 68 -16.72 12.74 0.99
C ALA A 68 -16.21 13.77 2.00
N SER A 69 -17.04 14.21 2.94
CA SER A 69 -16.58 15.03 4.04
C SER A 69 -15.54 14.27 4.86
N PRO A 70 -14.40 14.89 5.16
CA PRO A 70 -13.35 14.24 5.94
C PRO A 70 -13.87 13.76 7.31
N ARG A 71 -13.66 12.50 7.60
CA ARG A 71 -13.95 11.88 8.89
C ARG A 71 -12.72 11.32 9.55
N TYR A 72 -11.77 10.85 8.74
CA TYR A 72 -10.55 10.23 9.22
C TYR A 72 -9.33 11.05 8.85
N SER A 73 -8.39 11.19 9.77
CA SER A 73 -7.06 11.77 9.52
C SER A 73 -6.02 10.67 9.42
N LEU A 74 -5.28 10.65 8.32
CA LEU A 74 -4.16 9.75 8.09
C LEU A 74 -2.85 10.50 8.33
N ARG A 75 -2.17 10.18 9.43
CA ARG A 75 -0.87 10.71 9.83
C ARG A 75 0.21 9.74 9.45
N ILE A 76 1.28 10.22 8.81
CA ILE A 76 2.37 9.36 8.32
C ILE A 76 3.70 9.95 8.74
N LYS A 77 4.57 9.10 9.30
CA LYS A 77 5.97 9.41 9.58
C LYS A 77 6.85 8.50 8.75
N LEU A 78 7.74 9.11 7.94
CA LEU A 78 8.63 8.40 7.03
C LEU A 78 10.04 8.24 7.57
N ASP A 79 10.65 7.13 7.19
CA ASP A 79 12.07 6.86 7.25
C ASP A 79 12.48 6.34 5.86
N ASP A 80 13.37 7.09 5.18
CA ASP A 80 13.88 6.81 3.84
C ASP A 80 15.40 6.67 3.95
N HIS A 81 15.89 5.46 3.75
CA HIS A 81 17.27 5.09 3.97
C HIS A 81 17.88 4.39 2.75
N ILE A 82 19.12 4.79 2.41
CA ILE A 82 19.93 4.11 1.39
C ILE A 82 21.15 3.53 2.08
N GLU A 83 21.41 2.26 1.85
CA GLU A 83 22.61 1.56 2.32
C GLU A 83 23.40 0.96 1.16
N GLY A 84 24.73 1.11 1.19
CA GLY A 84 25.63 0.47 0.22
C GLY A 84 25.77 -1.02 0.50
N LEU A 85 25.71 -1.82 -0.55
CA LEU A 85 25.89 -3.27 -0.52
C LEU A 85 27.00 -3.67 -1.49
N GLY A 86 27.70 -4.76 -1.20
CA GLY A 86 28.69 -5.32 -2.14
C GLY A 86 29.89 -4.40 -2.29
N VAL A 87 30.63 -4.17 -1.20
CA VAL A 87 31.89 -3.43 -1.19
C VAL A 87 32.98 -4.30 -1.85
N ARG A 88 33.69 -3.76 -2.83
CA ARG A 88 34.84 -4.39 -3.46
C ARG A 88 36.12 -4.19 -2.63
N ALA A 89 37.19 -4.87 -3.01
CA ALA A 89 38.50 -4.74 -2.36
C ALA A 89 39.11 -3.31 -2.46
N ASP A 90 38.60 -2.48 -3.38
CA ASP A 90 38.96 -1.07 -3.57
C ASP A 90 37.97 -0.11 -2.85
N ASP A 91 37.17 -0.61 -1.91
CA ASP A 91 36.14 0.11 -1.16
C ASP A 91 35.00 0.69 -2.03
N SER A 92 34.91 0.32 -3.31
CA SER A 92 33.82 0.77 -4.17
C SER A 92 32.53 0.00 -3.87
N VAL A 93 31.40 0.72 -3.79
CA VAL A 93 30.05 0.16 -3.66
C VAL A 93 29.54 -0.21 -5.06
N THR A 94 29.07 -1.44 -5.25
CA THR A 94 28.53 -1.91 -6.53
C THR A 94 27.01 -1.99 -6.57
N ARG A 95 26.38 -2.06 -5.42
CA ARG A 95 24.93 -2.09 -5.25
C ARG A 95 24.50 -1.31 -4.02
N GLU A 96 23.33 -0.76 -4.09
CA GLU A 96 22.65 -0.09 -2.98
C GLU A 96 21.29 -0.70 -2.75
N ARG A 97 20.79 -0.54 -1.53
CA ARG A 97 19.41 -0.83 -1.16
C ARG A 97 18.79 0.44 -0.62
N ARG A 98 17.67 0.86 -1.21
CA ARG A 98 16.84 1.91 -0.65
C ARG A 98 15.64 1.28 0.03
N THR A 99 15.43 1.61 1.31
CA THR A 99 14.30 1.17 2.11
C THR A 99 13.41 2.36 2.43
N LEU A 100 12.14 2.29 2.06
CA LEU A 100 11.14 3.27 2.46
C LEU A 100 10.23 2.64 3.51
N ARG A 101 10.22 3.21 4.71
CA ARG A 101 9.42 2.78 5.86
C ARG A 101 8.47 3.89 6.27
N ALA A 102 7.18 3.58 6.35
CA ALA A 102 6.13 4.51 6.74
C ALA A 102 5.40 3.95 7.96
N ARG A 103 5.56 4.57 9.14
CA ARG A 103 4.62 4.39 10.25
C ARG A 103 3.43 5.30 10.00
N PHE A 104 2.22 4.74 10.07
CA PHE A 104 1.00 5.48 9.83
C PHE A 104 -0.05 5.21 10.90
N GLN A 105 -0.82 6.25 11.21
CA GLN A 105 -1.93 6.21 12.13
C GLN A 105 -3.18 6.73 11.42
N LEU A 106 -4.28 6.00 11.56
CA LEU A 106 -5.60 6.45 11.15
C LEU A 106 -6.39 6.85 12.39
N VAL A 107 -6.81 8.10 12.45
CA VAL A 107 -7.53 8.67 13.58
C VAL A 107 -8.94 9.06 13.14
N ASP A 108 -9.97 8.65 13.88
CA ASP A 108 -11.35 9.15 13.71
C ASP A 108 -11.44 10.54 14.34
N MET A 109 -11.65 11.57 13.51
CA MET A 109 -11.69 12.97 13.95
C MET A 109 -12.92 13.31 14.80
N SER A 110 -13.93 12.43 14.89
CA SER A 110 -15.12 12.68 15.71
C SER A 110 -14.90 12.43 17.18
N ASN A 111 -13.93 11.58 17.55
CA ASN A 111 -13.67 11.16 18.93
C ASN A 111 -12.18 10.99 19.25
N ASP A 112 -11.27 11.39 18.36
CA ASP A 112 -9.81 11.24 18.46
C ASP A 112 -9.32 9.81 18.68
N GLN A 113 -10.14 8.81 18.32
CA GLN A 113 -9.75 7.40 18.46
C GLN A 113 -8.80 6.98 17.34
N THR A 114 -7.66 6.41 17.71
CA THR A 114 -6.76 5.76 16.74
C THR A 114 -7.32 4.39 16.36
N LEU A 115 -7.69 4.24 15.09
CA LEU A 115 -8.21 2.98 14.53
C LEU A 115 -7.10 2.05 14.07
N VAL A 116 -5.98 2.61 13.61
CA VAL A 116 -4.80 1.88 13.13
C VAL A 116 -3.54 2.62 13.57
N ASP A 117 -2.53 1.88 14.00
CA ASP A 117 -1.15 2.33 14.18
C ASP A 117 -0.25 1.19 13.70
N GLU A 118 0.20 1.26 12.46
CA GLU A 118 0.97 0.21 11.82
C GLU A 118 2.15 0.80 11.04
N THR A 119 3.01 -0.09 10.55
CA THR A 119 4.14 0.25 9.68
C THR A 119 4.04 -0.51 8.38
N ALA A 120 4.12 0.21 7.25
CA ALA A 120 4.32 -0.32 5.93
C ALA A 120 5.74 -0.02 5.47
N SER A 121 6.45 -1.01 4.91
CA SER A 121 7.79 -0.81 4.37
C SER A 121 8.03 -1.65 3.13
N TRP A 122 8.90 -1.15 2.26
CA TRP A 122 9.40 -1.88 1.11
C TRP A 122 10.81 -1.43 0.78
N ASP A 123 11.58 -2.30 0.12
CA ASP A 123 12.94 -2.02 -0.31
C ASP A 123 13.13 -2.28 -1.81
N ALA A 124 14.09 -1.59 -2.39
CA ALA A 124 14.50 -1.73 -3.78
C ALA A 124 16.03 -1.78 -3.87
N GLY A 125 16.56 -2.72 -4.64
CA GLY A 125 17.96 -2.75 -5.01
C GLY A 125 18.24 -1.77 -6.15
N ILE A 126 19.42 -1.13 -6.09
CA ILE A 126 19.92 -0.17 -7.07
C ILE A 126 21.32 -0.62 -7.47
N ASP A 127 21.57 -0.79 -8.76
CA ASP A 127 22.90 -1.07 -9.26
C ASP A 127 23.65 0.27 -9.43
N VAL A 128 24.82 0.39 -8.80
CA VAL A 128 25.65 1.58 -8.86
C VAL A 128 26.37 1.61 -10.21
N ALA A 129 26.09 2.63 -11.00
CA ALA A 129 26.72 2.84 -12.29
C ALA A 129 28.07 3.56 -12.14
N SER A 130 28.93 3.48 -13.17
CA SER A 130 30.18 4.24 -13.24
C SER A 130 29.95 5.77 -13.30
N SER A 131 28.75 6.21 -13.64
CA SER A 131 28.32 7.61 -13.65
C SER A 131 27.50 7.91 -12.41
N GLU A 132 27.95 8.84 -11.57
CA GLU A 132 27.23 9.32 -10.40
C GLU A 132 25.83 9.84 -10.76
N TYR A 133 25.71 10.56 -11.87
CA TYR A 133 24.42 11.04 -12.36
C TYR A 133 23.42 9.90 -12.65
N ALA A 134 23.91 8.79 -13.24
CA ALA A 134 23.07 7.63 -13.50
C ALA A 134 22.62 6.93 -12.21
N THR A 135 23.50 6.86 -11.21
CA THR A 135 23.17 6.31 -9.90
C THR A 135 22.08 7.14 -9.21
N VAL A 136 22.22 8.47 -9.16
CA VAL A 136 21.21 9.38 -8.60
C VAL A 136 19.87 9.25 -9.33
N ALA A 137 19.88 9.10 -10.66
CA ALA A 137 18.65 8.88 -11.43
C ALA A 137 17.97 7.54 -11.07
N ALA A 138 18.75 6.49 -10.86
CA ALA A 138 18.26 5.18 -10.44
C ALA A 138 17.68 5.21 -9.01
N GLU A 139 18.34 5.91 -8.08
CA GLU A 139 17.85 6.14 -6.72
C GLU A 139 16.49 6.87 -6.70
N ASN A 140 16.35 7.91 -7.55
CA ASN A 140 15.09 8.64 -7.68
C ASN A 140 13.98 7.75 -8.25
N THR A 141 14.28 6.95 -9.27
CA THR A 141 13.33 5.98 -9.84
C THR A 141 12.91 4.93 -8.82
N ALA A 142 13.87 4.45 -8.01
CA ALA A 142 13.58 3.52 -6.91
C ALA A 142 12.63 4.15 -5.88
N LEU A 143 12.86 5.41 -5.48
CA LEU A 143 11.98 6.13 -4.56
C LEU A 143 10.56 6.25 -5.11
N GLU A 144 10.40 6.65 -6.37
CA GLU A 144 9.08 6.76 -7.00
C GLU A 144 8.32 5.43 -6.97
N ARG A 145 8.98 4.32 -7.29
CA ARG A 145 8.37 2.97 -7.21
C ARG A 145 8.03 2.57 -5.78
N LEU A 146 8.92 2.83 -4.83
CA LEU A 146 8.72 2.50 -3.43
C LEU A 146 7.51 3.26 -2.85
N THR A 147 7.35 4.55 -3.19
CA THR A 147 6.20 5.34 -2.72
C THR A 147 4.87 4.78 -3.23
N GLN A 148 4.82 4.29 -4.48
CA GLN A 148 3.62 3.64 -5.03
C GLN A 148 3.26 2.36 -4.25
N ILE A 149 4.26 1.49 -4.00
CA ILE A 149 4.04 0.21 -3.29
C ILE A 149 3.63 0.45 -1.83
N VAL A 150 4.29 1.39 -1.15
CA VAL A 150 3.99 1.72 0.25
C VAL A 150 2.60 2.37 0.35
N ALA A 151 2.21 3.24 -0.60
CA ALA A 151 0.86 3.81 -0.66
C ALA A 151 -0.22 2.73 -0.76
N ASP A 152 -0.04 1.74 -1.64
CA ASP A 152 -0.98 0.63 -1.80
C ASP A 152 -1.12 -0.20 -0.52
N ARG A 153 -0.01 -0.45 0.18
CA ARG A 153 0.01 -1.17 1.46
C ARG A 153 -0.74 -0.40 2.55
N ILE A 154 -0.48 0.90 2.69
CA ILE A 154 -1.17 1.76 3.64
C ILE A 154 -2.67 1.74 3.38
N LEU A 155 -3.09 2.01 2.14
CA LEU A 155 -4.51 2.08 1.79
C LEU A 155 -5.23 0.74 1.97
N SER A 156 -4.55 -0.39 1.73
CA SER A 156 -5.12 -1.72 1.99
C SER A 156 -5.42 -1.93 3.47
N ARG A 157 -4.56 -1.47 4.37
CA ARG A 157 -4.78 -1.54 5.84
C ARG A 157 -5.86 -0.58 6.30
N VAL A 158 -5.82 0.66 5.81
CA VAL A 158 -6.85 1.67 6.09
C VAL A 158 -8.23 1.19 5.65
N ALA A 159 -8.34 0.58 4.46
CA ALA A 159 -9.60 0.03 3.95
C ALA A 159 -10.19 -1.09 4.83
N VAL A 160 -9.35 -1.87 5.50
CA VAL A 160 -9.81 -2.91 6.44
C VAL A 160 -10.32 -2.28 7.73
N ALA A 161 -9.59 -1.30 8.26
CA ALA A 161 -9.93 -0.64 9.53
C ALA A 161 -11.21 0.21 9.46
N THR A 162 -11.48 0.83 8.32
CA THR A 162 -12.68 1.67 8.13
C THR A 162 -13.97 0.88 7.87
N ARG A 163 -13.92 -0.46 7.87
CA ARG A 163 -15.09 -1.34 7.70
C ARG A 163 -15.81 -1.67 9.02
N GLN A 164 -15.17 -1.37 10.13
CA GLN A 164 -15.76 -1.56 11.46
C GLN A 164 -16.65 -0.36 11.81
#